data_b900dba30bb4b81dbc3aa7fbaab360e5
#
_entry.id   b900dba30bb4b81dbc3aa7fbaab360e5
#
_cell.length_a   1.000
_cell.length_b   1.000
_cell.length_c   1.000
_cell.angle_alpha   90.00
_cell.angle_beta   90.00
_cell.angle_gamma   90.00
#
_symmetry.space_group_name_H-M   'P 1'
#
loop_
_entity.id
_entity.type
_entity.pdbx_description
1 polymer ?
#
loop_
_entity_poly.entity_id
_entity_poly.type
_entity_poly.pdbx_seq_one_letter_code
_entity_poly.pdbx_strand_id
1 'polypeptide(L)'
;MNEERFLILKMVEEGKITSEEAVALLDALEREPGVDKTAGFGESGEHGGSTPSVEDKAAKDKRSTLERLRDAIEHREDDEIEIVLEEEARRFAKNVEAAAEKFSRLIEERIEKEVKPALANLPAFLARIPVIGEWVGEFSTVTDERQGTFFYGTIRLELATDNGSIEVEGWPQNHYHLVLKKKVRGKDEDAVRERAAEVVEVEESGSWLRIKGRTGPNEAVHIKLSVPEDRLYDLAVSTSNGRITVASLKDAMGSIITSNGRVTIKDLKGTRLSARTSNGAIECDNINLQELILNTSNGRIRSDGFAQHLEARTSNGSIEVTPRLGSALQEQSLDLHTANSGIRINLPPVLAGACWLDLSTGFGSMNINIDDILYHIKEDYFGSKRIQGETKGYGVADARVRVVARSANGGITIDKAQG
;
A
#
# COMPACT_ATOMS: atom_id res chain seq x y z
N MET A 1 30.57 9.14 9.78
CA MET A 1 29.81 8.05 9.15
C MET A 1 28.98 8.73 8.07
N ASN A 2 29.16 8.34 6.81
CA ASN A 2 28.51 9.02 5.69
C ASN A 2 27.01 8.81 5.77
N GLU A 3 26.21 9.87 5.57
CA GLU A 3 24.73 9.85 5.63
C GLU A 3 24.15 8.78 4.71
N GLU A 4 24.78 8.52 3.58
CA GLU A 4 24.40 7.51 2.58
C GLU A 4 24.49 6.07 3.11
N ARG A 5 25.54 5.74 3.87
CA ARG A 5 25.68 4.43 4.54
C ARG A 5 24.62 4.21 5.61
N PHE A 6 24.30 5.26 6.34
CA PHE A 6 23.23 5.21 7.35
C PHE A 6 21.86 5.01 6.69
N LEU A 7 21.63 5.63 5.53
CA LEU A 7 20.38 5.46 4.78
C LEU A 7 20.20 4.02 4.26
N ILE A 8 21.29 3.41 3.74
CA ILE A 8 21.28 2.01 3.27
C ILE A 8 20.97 1.05 4.43
N LEU A 9 21.62 1.23 5.58
CA LEU A 9 21.37 0.41 6.77
C LEU A 9 19.92 0.55 7.27
N LYS A 10 19.38 1.75 7.22
CA LYS A 10 17.98 2.02 7.56
C LYS A 10 17.00 1.37 6.59
N MET A 11 17.32 1.31 5.30
CA MET A 11 16.51 0.62 4.29
C MET A 11 16.51 -0.91 4.49
N VAL A 12 17.59 -1.50 5.03
CA VAL A 12 17.62 -2.91 5.45
C VAL A 12 16.74 -3.13 6.68
N GLU A 13 16.86 -2.26 7.68
CA GLU A 13 16.07 -2.34 8.92
C GLU A 13 14.57 -2.18 8.64
N GLU A 14 14.20 -1.33 7.68
CA GLU A 14 12.82 -1.14 7.23
C GLU A 14 12.34 -2.23 6.25
N GLY A 15 13.18 -3.22 5.91
CA GLY A 15 12.84 -4.31 4.99
C GLY A 15 12.63 -3.88 3.54
N LYS A 16 13.14 -2.70 3.15
CA LYS A 16 13.01 -2.14 1.79
C LYS A 16 14.01 -2.72 0.80
N ILE A 17 15.13 -3.19 1.29
CA ILE A 17 16.17 -3.89 0.53
C ILE A 17 16.66 -5.11 1.32
N THR A 18 17.11 -6.12 0.63
CA THR A 18 17.73 -7.32 1.23
C THR A 18 19.13 -7.02 1.71
N SER A 19 19.68 -7.85 2.59
CA SER A 19 21.06 -7.75 3.05
C SER A 19 22.07 -7.86 1.90
N GLU A 20 21.78 -8.63 0.85
CA GLU A 20 22.61 -8.81 -0.33
C GLU A 20 22.60 -7.55 -1.21
N GLU A 21 21.44 -6.92 -1.40
CA GLU A 21 21.32 -5.65 -2.11
C GLU A 21 22.00 -4.49 -1.36
N ALA A 22 21.95 -4.51 -0.03
CA ALA A 22 22.64 -3.52 0.79
C ALA A 22 24.16 -3.63 0.68
N VAL A 23 24.72 -4.85 0.66
CA VAL A 23 26.16 -5.09 0.44
C VAL A 23 26.57 -4.58 -0.94
N ALA A 24 25.79 -4.84 -1.98
CA ALA A 24 26.07 -4.34 -3.34
C ALA A 24 26.05 -2.80 -3.42
N LEU A 25 25.13 -2.14 -2.72
CA LEU A 25 25.05 -0.68 -2.65
C LEU A 25 26.20 -0.08 -1.83
N LEU A 26 26.61 -0.71 -0.74
CA LEU A 26 27.78 -0.29 0.05
C LEU A 26 29.09 -0.44 -0.74
N ASP A 27 29.25 -1.54 -1.48
CA ASP A 27 30.39 -1.78 -2.37
C ASP A 27 30.43 -0.77 -3.52
N ALA A 28 29.29 -0.38 -4.06
CA ALA A 28 29.18 0.65 -5.09
C ALA A 28 29.56 2.05 -4.56
N LEU A 29 29.24 2.36 -3.30
CA LEU A 29 29.63 3.59 -2.62
C LEU A 29 31.15 3.63 -2.24
N GLU A 30 31.77 2.47 -2.09
CA GLU A 30 33.23 2.36 -1.81
C GLU A 30 34.09 2.43 -3.08
N ARG A 31 33.50 2.15 -4.24
CA ARG A 31 34.16 2.30 -5.53
C ARG A 31 34.06 3.73 -6.03
N GLU A 32 34.93 4.61 -5.53
CA GLU A 32 35.16 5.89 -6.19
C GLU A 32 35.65 5.65 -7.64
N PRO A 33 35.13 6.38 -8.64
CA PRO A 33 35.57 6.23 -10.01
C PRO A 33 36.98 6.82 -10.17
N GLY A 34 37.95 5.96 -10.24
CA GLY A 34 39.23 6.21 -10.91
C GLY A 34 40.34 6.76 -10.09
N VAL A 35 41.34 5.94 -9.83
CA VAL A 35 42.72 6.21 -10.26
C VAL A 35 43.44 4.87 -10.36
N ASP A 36 43.70 4.47 -11.58
CA ASP A 36 44.65 3.40 -11.94
C ASP A 36 46.06 3.87 -11.62
N LYS A 37 46.71 3.24 -10.64
CA LYS A 37 48.14 3.47 -10.33
C LYS A 37 48.96 2.33 -10.88
N THR A 38 49.48 2.50 -12.10
CA THR A 38 50.77 1.91 -12.44
C THR A 38 51.45 2.69 -13.56
N ALA A 39 52.70 2.97 -13.33
CA ALA A 39 53.80 3.36 -14.22
C ALA A 39 54.10 4.86 -14.38
N GLY A 40 55.01 5.36 -13.66
CA GLY A 40 56.40 5.69 -13.97
C GLY A 40 56.73 6.99 -14.71
N PHE A 41 57.35 7.92 -14.00
CA PHE A 41 58.39 8.88 -14.45
C PHE A 41 58.16 9.80 -15.66
N GLY A 42 58.26 11.13 -15.43
CA GLY A 42 58.61 12.12 -16.42
C GLY A 42 58.17 13.53 -16.04
N GLU A 43 59.14 14.35 -15.65
CA GLU A 43 59.04 15.78 -15.31
C GLU A 43 58.57 16.68 -16.46
N SER A 44 58.05 17.81 -16.01
CA SER A 44 58.08 19.15 -16.58
C SER A 44 56.86 19.68 -17.36
N GLY A 45 56.40 20.86 -16.93
CA GLY A 45 55.73 21.82 -17.80
C GLY A 45 54.49 22.50 -17.23
N GLU A 46 54.69 23.71 -16.78
CA GLU A 46 53.72 24.71 -16.29
C GLU A 46 52.57 25.02 -17.27
N HIS A 47 51.50 25.49 -16.69
CA HIS A 47 50.45 26.46 -17.06
C HIS A 47 49.04 25.87 -17.11
N GLY A 48 48.20 26.16 -16.11
CA GLY A 48 47.36 27.36 -16.14
C GLY A 48 45.94 27.06 -16.60
N GLY A 49 44.97 27.09 -15.69
CA GLY A 49 43.59 27.21 -16.07
C GLY A 49 42.65 26.11 -15.51
N SER A 50 42.41 26.14 -14.21
CA SER A 50 41.35 25.35 -13.60
C SER A 50 39.97 25.96 -13.91
N THR A 51 39.20 25.31 -14.76
CA THR A 51 37.74 25.54 -14.83
C THR A 51 37.13 24.89 -13.59
N PRO A 52 36.29 25.63 -12.82
CA PRO A 52 35.64 25.08 -11.63
C PRO A 52 34.71 23.93 -12.03
N SER A 53 34.76 22.83 -11.27
CA SER A 53 33.92 21.66 -11.45
C SER A 53 32.42 22.02 -11.27
N VAL A 54 31.54 21.26 -11.91
CA VAL A 54 30.09 21.46 -11.84
C VAL A 54 29.58 21.43 -10.40
N GLU A 55 30.27 20.71 -9.51
CA GLU A 55 29.98 20.62 -8.07
C GLU A 55 30.29 21.92 -7.31
N ASP A 56 31.37 22.61 -7.66
CA ASP A 56 31.72 23.90 -7.05
C ASP A 56 30.74 25.02 -7.42
N LYS A 57 30.16 24.97 -8.62
CA LYS A 57 29.10 25.90 -9.03
C LYS A 57 27.78 25.64 -8.30
N ALA A 58 27.40 24.37 -8.14
CA ALA A 58 26.17 24.00 -7.42
C ALA A 58 26.23 24.32 -5.92
N ALA A 59 27.40 24.16 -5.28
CA ALA A 59 27.61 24.51 -3.89
C ALA A 59 27.63 26.04 -3.66
N LYS A 60 28.15 26.81 -4.61
CA LYS A 60 28.18 28.28 -4.56
C LYS A 60 26.80 28.88 -4.80
N ASP A 61 26.00 28.31 -5.71
CA ASP A 61 24.61 28.72 -5.97
C ASP A 61 23.71 28.45 -4.74
N LYS A 62 23.84 27.28 -4.12
CA LYS A 62 23.06 26.94 -2.91
C LYS A 62 23.38 27.85 -1.71
N ARG A 63 24.62 28.27 -1.54
CA ARG A 63 24.99 29.23 -0.51
C ARG A 63 24.37 30.62 -0.75
N SER A 64 24.40 31.10 -1.99
CA SER A 64 23.80 32.40 -2.33
C SER A 64 22.27 32.43 -2.14
N THR A 65 21.58 31.32 -2.44
CA THR A 65 20.12 31.19 -2.26
C THR A 65 19.73 31.17 -0.79
N LEU A 66 20.50 30.42 0.05
CA LEU A 66 20.28 30.39 1.49
C LEU A 66 20.54 31.72 2.17
N GLU A 67 21.53 32.48 1.69
CA GLU A 67 21.81 33.84 2.19
C GLU A 67 20.68 34.79 1.82
N ARG A 68 20.17 34.76 0.60
CA ARG A 68 19.02 35.60 0.17
C ARG A 68 17.72 35.26 0.92
N LEU A 69 17.44 33.96 1.14
CA LEU A 69 16.31 33.53 1.96
C LEU A 69 16.44 33.98 3.42
N ARG A 70 17.64 33.94 3.97
CA ARG A 70 17.90 34.40 5.32
C ARG A 70 17.68 35.91 5.45
N ASP A 71 18.18 36.69 4.50
CA ASP A 71 18.01 38.14 4.47
C ASP A 71 16.53 38.55 4.31
N ALA A 72 15.78 37.84 3.43
CA ALA A 72 14.34 38.07 3.24
C ALA A 72 13.52 37.76 4.51
N ILE A 73 13.88 36.67 5.22
CA ILE A 73 13.23 36.30 6.49
C ILE A 73 13.56 37.34 7.60
N GLU A 74 14.80 37.84 7.66
CA GLU A 74 15.20 38.84 8.65
C GLU A 74 14.51 40.19 8.44
N HIS A 75 14.20 40.56 7.17
CA HIS A 75 13.54 41.83 6.82
C HIS A 75 12.01 41.75 6.71
N ARG A 76 11.40 40.55 6.86
CA ARG A 76 9.95 40.28 6.74
C ARG A 76 9.33 40.74 5.42
N GLU A 77 10.03 40.57 4.30
CA GLU A 77 9.54 40.85 2.97
C GLU A 77 8.92 39.58 2.37
N ASP A 78 7.63 39.34 2.66
CA ASP A 78 6.91 38.13 2.26
C ASP A 78 6.91 37.91 0.73
N ASP A 79 6.87 38.98 -0.06
CA ASP A 79 6.90 38.97 -1.54
C ASP A 79 8.26 38.48 -2.10
N GLU A 80 9.38 38.80 -1.47
CA GLU A 80 10.70 38.31 -1.90
C GLU A 80 10.93 36.83 -1.55
N ILE A 81 10.36 36.35 -0.46
CA ILE A 81 10.41 34.92 -0.07
C ILE A 81 9.67 34.08 -1.09
N GLU A 82 8.49 34.53 -1.55
CA GLU A 82 7.67 33.82 -2.56
C GLU A 82 8.40 33.72 -3.90
N ILE A 83 9.04 34.78 -4.35
CA ILE A 83 9.82 34.81 -5.60
C ILE A 83 11.00 33.86 -5.53
N VAL A 84 11.75 33.80 -4.43
CA VAL A 84 12.90 32.90 -4.27
C VAL A 84 12.47 31.45 -4.22
N LEU A 85 11.36 31.12 -3.56
CA LEU A 85 10.80 29.77 -3.52
C LEU A 85 10.27 29.32 -4.88
N GLU A 86 9.61 30.21 -5.65
CA GLU A 86 9.18 29.90 -7.01
C GLU A 86 10.36 29.67 -7.97
N GLU A 87 11.43 30.46 -7.88
CA GLU A 87 12.62 30.26 -8.70
C GLU A 87 13.31 28.93 -8.39
N GLU A 88 13.44 28.55 -7.12
CA GLU A 88 14.01 27.27 -6.71
C GLU A 88 13.13 26.08 -7.11
N ALA A 89 11.81 26.18 -7.00
CA ALA A 89 10.88 25.19 -7.47
C ALA A 89 10.96 24.97 -8.99
N ARG A 90 11.09 26.05 -9.77
CA ARG A 90 11.30 25.97 -11.22
C ARG A 90 12.66 25.38 -11.59
N ARG A 91 13.72 25.71 -10.85
CA ARG A 91 15.06 25.10 -11.03
C ARG A 91 15.05 23.62 -10.70
N PHE A 92 14.39 23.23 -9.61
CA PHE A 92 14.25 21.82 -9.23
C PHE A 92 13.46 21.02 -10.28
N ALA A 93 12.34 21.53 -10.77
CA ALA A 93 11.56 20.90 -11.84
C ALA A 93 12.39 20.71 -13.12
N LYS A 94 13.14 21.72 -13.53
CA LYS A 94 14.03 21.67 -14.71
C LYS A 94 15.18 20.67 -14.54
N ASN A 95 15.72 20.54 -13.33
CA ASN A 95 16.77 19.56 -13.03
C ASN A 95 16.23 18.13 -13.03
N VAL A 96 15.01 17.89 -12.52
CA VAL A 96 14.33 16.59 -12.56
C VAL A 96 14.02 16.20 -14.02
N GLU A 97 13.54 17.13 -14.84
CA GLU A 97 13.26 16.90 -16.26
C GLU A 97 14.55 16.58 -17.04
N ALA A 98 15.62 17.31 -16.81
CA ALA A 98 16.94 17.03 -17.41
C ALA A 98 17.55 15.71 -16.95
N ALA A 99 17.32 15.30 -15.70
CA ALA A 99 17.74 14.01 -15.18
C ALA A 99 16.93 12.86 -15.81
N ALA A 100 15.61 13.04 -15.97
CA ALA A 100 14.73 12.08 -16.63
C ALA A 100 15.08 11.89 -18.11
N GLU A 101 15.38 12.99 -18.83
CA GLU A 101 15.85 12.90 -20.23
C GLU A 101 17.22 12.19 -20.35
N LYS A 102 18.17 12.47 -19.45
CA LYS A 102 19.45 11.77 -19.43
C LYS A 102 19.29 10.28 -19.14
N PHE A 103 18.41 9.94 -18.24
CA PHE A 103 18.12 8.56 -17.88
C PHE A 103 17.46 7.81 -19.05
N SER A 104 16.50 8.44 -19.74
CA SER A 104 15.86 7.88 -20.95
C SER A 104 16.89 7.63 -22.07
N ARG A 105 17.77 8.60 -22.33
CA ARG A 105 18.84 8.45 -23.33
C ARG A 105 19.83 7.33 -22.97
N LEU A 106 20.20 7.21 -21.69
CA LEU A 106 21.07 6.12 -21.22
C LEU A 106 20.44 4.74 -21.40
N ILE A 107 19.12 4.63 -21.17
CA ILE A 107 18.37 3.39 -21.39
C ILE A 107 18.30 3.09 -22.90
N GLU A 108 17.99 4.07 -23.74
CA GLU A 108 17.95 3.91 -25.19
C GLU A 108 19.30 3.51 -25.78
N GLU A 109 20.38 4.17 -25.34
CA GLU A 109 21.75 3.85 -25.77
C GLU A 109 22.20 2.45 -25.34
N ARG A 110 21.79 2.01 -24.16
CA ARG A 110 22.07 0.66 -23.65
C ARG A 110 21.28 -0.42 -24.36
N ILE A 111 20.01 -0.14 -24.67
CA ILE A 111 19.17 -1.03 -25.50
C ILE A 111 19.73 -1.14 -26.93
N GLU A 112 20.20 -0.04 -27.53
CA GLU A 112 20.77 -0.08 -28.88
C GLU A 112 22.13 -0.78 -28.94
N LYS A 113 23.00 -0.56 -27.95
CA LYS A 113 24.37 -1.11 -27.97
C LYS A 113 24.50 -2.54 -27.43
N GLU A 114 23.70 -2.90 -26.42
CA GLU A 114 23.85 -4.19 -25.73
C GLU A 114 22.72 -5.16 -26.05
N VAL A 115 21.49 -4.69 -26.18
CA VAL A 115 20.32 -5.56 -26.32
C VAL A 115 19.98 -5.85 -27.80
N LYS A 116 20.05 -4.87 -28.70
CA LYS A 116 19.80 -5.11 -30.14
C LYS A 116 20.82 -6.05 -30.81
N PRO A 117 22.13 -5.98 -30.55
CA PRO A 117 23.09 -6.96 -31.08
C PRO A 117 22.89 -8.36 -30.49
N ALA A 118 22.51 -8.45 -29.20
CA ALA A 118 22.19 -9.72 -28.55
C ALA A 118 20.91 -10.36 -29.13
N LEU A 119 19.90 -9.53 -29.43
CA LEU A 119 18.66 -9.97 -30.09
C LEU A 119 18.85 -10.36 -31.56
N ALA A 120 19.73 -9.69 -32.30
CA ALA A 120 20.01 -10.02 -33.70
C ALA A 120 20.70 -11.39 -33.87
N ASN A 121 21.40 -11.87 -32.84
CA ASN A 121 22.05 -13.20 -32.80
C ASN A 121 21.20 -14.27 -32.08
N LEU A 122 19.98 -13.92 -31.67
CA LEU A 122 19.09 -14.76 -30.88
C LEU A 122 18.81 -16.16 -31.51
N PRO A 123 18.59 -16.31 -32.83
CA PRO A 123 18.32 -17.63 -33.44
C PRO A 123 19.47 -18.63 -33.25
N ALA A 124 20.72 -18.18 -33.34
CA ALA A 124 21.88 -19.05 -33.20
C ALA A 124 22.24 -19.35 -31.74
N PHE A 125 21.94 -18.42 -30.84
CA PHE A 125 22.15 -18.57 -29.40
C PHE A 125 21.05 -19.43 -28.77
N LEU A 126 19.78 -19.23 -29.16
CA LEU A 126 18.65 -20.02 -28.68
C LEU A 126 18.76 -21.51 -29.04
N ALA A 127 19.36 -21.84 -30.18
CA ALA A 127 19.63 -23.22 -30.56
C ALA A 127 20.73 -23.90 -29.75
N ARG A 128 21.52 -23.14 -29.00
CA ARG A 128 22.65 -23.65 -28.19
C ARG A 128 22.39 -23.69 -26.69
N ILE A 129 21.26 -23.16 -26.19
CA ILE A 129 20.89 -23.24 -24.80
C ILE A 129 19.98 -24.45 -24.59
N PRO A 130 20.44 -25.53 -23.93
CA PRO A 130 19.61 -26.71 -23.64
C PRO A 130 18.36 -26.39 -22.80
N VAL A 131 18.34 -25.20 -22.17
CA VAL A 131 17.31 -24.77 -21.20
C VAL A 131 16.04 -24.18 -21.86
N ILE A 132 16.06 -23.76 -23.14
CA ILE A 132 14.85 -23.17 -23.77
C ILE A 132 13.82 -24.24 -24.15
N GLY A 133 14.24 -25.47 -24.39
CA GLY A 133 13.31 -26.61 -24.55
C GLY A 133 12.49 -26.91 -23.29
N GLU A 134 12.99 -26.53 -22.12
CA GLU A 134 12.27 -26.72 -20.84
C GLU A 134 11.25 -25.62 -20.52
N TRP A 135 11.29 -24.48 -21.21
CA TRP A 135 10.41 -23.31 -20.96
C TRP A 135 9.15 -23.27 -21.86
N VAL A 136 8.94 -24.25 -22.73
CA VAL A 136 7.84 -24.28 -23.72
C VAL A 136 6.74 -25.27 -23.34
N GLY A 137 6.32 -25.30 -22.10
CA GLY A 137 5.11 -26.01 -21.68
C GLY A 137 3.87 -25.10 -21.77
N GLU A 138 2.73 -25.64 -22.15
CA GLU A 138 1.45 -24.95 -22.08
C GLU A 138 0.98 -24.84 -20.63
N PHE A 139 0.20 -23.77 -20.32
CA PHE A 139 -0.43 -23.64 -19.01
C PHE A 139 -1.68 -24.52 -18.96
N SER A 140 -1.73 -25.38 -17.97
CA SER A 140 -2.89 -26.21 -17.68
C SER A 140 -3.50 -25.86 -16.34
N THR A 141 -4.79 -26.08 -16.18
CA THR A 141 -5.50 -25.87 -14.94
C THR A 141 -5.90 -27.20 -14.33
N VAL A 142 -5.41 -27.45 -13.12
CA VAL A 142 -5.78 -28.62 -12.31
C VAL A 142 -6.69 -28.14 -11.17
N THR A 143 -7.79 -28.87 -10.94
CA THR A 143 -8.71 -28.58 -9.84
C THR A 143 -8.70 -29.73 -8.85
N ASP A 144 -8.44 -29.40 -7.58
CA ASP A 144 -8.56 -30.34 -6.45
C ASP A 144 -9.70 -29.89 -5.56
N GLU A 145 -10.48 -30.85 -5.08
CA GLU A 145 -11.56 -30.60 -4.13
C GLU A 145 -11.37 -31.45 -2.88
N ARG A 146 -11.62 -30.84 -1.72
CA ARG A 146 -11.57 -31.53 -0.41
C ARG A 146 -12.73 -31.08 0.44
N GLN A 147 -13.18 -31.96 1.30
CA GLN A 147 -14.19 -31.68 2.32
C GLN A 147 -13.72 -32.24 3.65
N GLY A 148 -14.09 -31.59 4.74
CA GLY A 148 -13.77 -32.02 6.08
C GLY A 148 -14.60 -31.29 7.12
N THR A 149 -14.39 -31.59 8.37
CA THR A 149 -15.14 -31.01 9.48
C THR A 149 -14.20 -30.43 10.52
N PHE A 150 -14.58 -29.31 11.10
CA PHE A 150 -13.87 -28.71 12.21
C PHE A 150 -14.44 -29.17 13.56
N PHE A 151 -13.59 -29.24 14.57
CA PHE A 151 -14.02 -29.44 15.94
C PHE A 151 -14.68 -28.18 16.51
N TYR A 152 -15.24 -28.26 17.69
CA TYR A 152 -15.77 -27.10 18.39
C TYR A 152 -14.65 -26.18 18.87
N GLY A 153 -14.92 -24.88 18.94
CA GLY A 153 -13.99 -23.85 19.39
C GLY A 153 -13.55 -22.91 18.28
N THR A 154 -12.49 -22.16 18.54
CA THR A 154 -11.91 -21.24 17.57
C THR A 154 -11.17 -22.01 16.48
N ILE A 155 -11.49 -21.74 15.23
CA ILE A 155 -10.89 -22.36 14.06
C ILE A 155 -9.90 -21.39 13.44
N ARG A 156 -8.63 -21.80 13.34
CA ARG A 156 -7.60 -21.00 12.67
C ARG A 156 -7.52 -21.35 11.21
N LEU A 157 -7.71 -20.33 10.35
CA LEU A 157 -7.54 -20.44 8.91
C LEU A 157 -6.29 -19.67 8.47
N GLU A 158 -5.26 -20.40 8.06
CA GLU A 158 -4.02 -19.84 7.53
C GLU A 158 -3.94 -20.12 6.04
N LEU A 159 -4.31 -19.12 5.21
CA LEU A 159 -4.40 -19.23 3.77
C LEU A 159 -3.42 -18.28 3.11
N ALA A 160 -2.45 -18.83 2.38
CA ALA A 160 -1.43 -18.04 1.73
C ALA A 160 -1.19 -18.50 0.28
N THR A 161 -0.97 -17.56 -0.64
CA THR A 161 -0.51 -17.85 -1.99
C THR A 161 0.31 -16.68 -2.53
N ASP A 162 1.29 -16.95 -3.38
CA ASP A 162 2.05 -15.86 -4.02
C ASP A 162 1.20 -15.20 -5.13
N ASN A 163 0.60 -16.02 -6.00
CA ASN A 163 -0.25 -15.56 -7.10
C ASN A 163 -1.56 -16.34 -7.11
N GLY A 164 -2.67 -15.63 -7.06
CA GLY A 164 -4.01 -16.22 -7.10
C GLY A 164 -4.97 -15.58 -6.11
N SER A 165 -6.24 -15.75 -6.35
CA SER A 165 -7.30 -15.23 -5.48
C SER A 165 -7.57 -16.18 -4.31
N ILE A 166 -7.95 -15.59 -3.18
CA ILE A 166 -8.42 -16.33 -2.02
C ILE A 166 -9.86 -15.88 -1.72
N GLU A 167 -10.77 -16.82 -1.67
CA GLU A 167 -12.17 -16.61 -1.34
C GLU A 167 -12.54 -17.47 -0.13
N VAL A 168 -12.99 -16.84 0.94
CA VAL A 168 -13.51 -17.50 2.14
C VAL A 168 -14.97 -17.10 2.30
N GLU A 169 -15.87 -18.06 2.31
CA GLU A 169 -17.30 -17.82 2.38
C GLU A 169 -17.94 -18.69 3.47
N GLY A 170 -18.69 -18.06 4.37
CA GLY A 170 -19.54 -18.75 5.33
C GLY A 170 -20.76 -19.35 4.64
N TRP A 171 -21.09 -20.60 4.99
CA TRP A 171 -22.28 -21.27 4.48
C TRP A 171 -23.03 -22.04 5.60
N PRO A 172 -24.29 -22.41 5.38
CA PRO A 172 -25.10 -23.03 6.43
C PRO A 172 -24.83 -24.54 6.62
N GLN A 173 -23.73 -25.06 6.12
CA GLN A 173 -23.35 -26.47 6.28
C GLN A 173 -22.36 -26.65 7.43
N ASN A 174 -22.31 -27.84 8.03
CA ASN A 174 -21.44 -28.15 9.17
C ASN A 174 -20.03 -28.67 8.79
N HIS A 175 -19.69 -28.65 7.51
CA HIS A 175 -18.40 -29.06 6.99
C HIS A 175 -17.75 -27.91 6.19
N TYR A 176 -16.46 -27.98 5.96
CA TYR A 176 -15.81 -27.09 5.00
C TYR A 176 -15.74 -27.78 3.62
N HIS A 177 -15.76 -26.95 2.59
CA HIS A 177 -15.49 -27.36 1.21
C HIS A 177 -14.40 -26.48 0.61
N LEU A 178 -13.28 -27.12 0.26
CA LEU A 178 -12.10 -26.48 -0.33
C LEU A 178 -12.01 -26.84 -1.79
N VAL A 179 -11.90 -25.83 -2.64
CA VAL A 179 -11.62 -25.96 -4.06
C VAL A 179 -10.31 -25.23 -4.38
N LEU A 180 -9.32 -25.96 -4.87
CA LEU A 180 -8.03 -25.41 -5.30
C LEU A 180 -7.96 -25.46 -6.83
N LYS A 181 -7.90 -24.30 -7.48
CA LYS A 181 -7.63 -24.20 -8.93
C LYS A 181 -6.18 -23.79 -9.14
N LYS A 182 -5.38 -24.70 -9.64
CA LYS A 182 -3.94 -24.55 -9.82
C LYS A 182 -3.63 -24.36 -11.30
N LYS A 183 -3.17 -23.18 -11.67
CA LYS A 183 -2.65 -22.89 -13.00
C LYS A 183 -1.15 -23.13 -12.98
N VAL A 184 -0.71 -24.19 -13.60
CA VAL A 184 0.68 -24.63 -13.62
C VAL A 184 1.17 -24.88 -15.04
N ARG A 185 2.47 -24.95 -15.20
CA ARG A 185 3.13 -25.22 -16.48
C ARG A 185 3.69 -26.64 -16.50
N GLY A 186 3.49 -27.36 -17.59
CA GLY A 186 4.06 -28.69 -17.80
C GLY A 186 4.20 -29.00 -19.27
N LYS A 187 5.11 -29.93 -19.63
CA LYS A 187 5.34 -30.40 -21.01
C LYS A 187 4.26 -31.39 -21.44
N ASP A 188 3.74 -32.15 -20.52
CA ASP A 188 2.73 -33.18 -20.67
C ASP A 188 1.82 -33.28 -19.45
N GLU A 189 0.81 -34.11 -19.48
CA GLU A 189 -0.13 -34.28 -18.36
C GLU A 189 0.54 -34.74 -17.06
N ASP A 190 1.56 -35.60 -17.14
CA ASP A 190 2.24 -36.11 -15.94
C ASP A 190 3.07 -35.04 -15.27
N ALA A 191 3.82 -34.24 -16.03
CA ALA A 191 4.55 -33.07 -15.53
C ALA A 191 3.61 -32.00 -14.95
N VAL A 192 2.42 -31.80 -15.56
CA VAL A 192 1.38 -30.90 -15.02
C VAL A 192 0.85 -31.41 -13.67
N ARG A 193 0.58 -32.72 -13.54
CA ARG A 193 0.10 -33.29 -12.29
C ARG A 193 1.14 -33.24 -11.17
N GLU A 194 2.39 -33.57 -11.48
CA GLU A 194 3.52 -33.48 -10.55
C GLU A 194 3.69 -32.04 -10.06
N ARG A 195 3.78 -31.08 -10.97
CA ARG A 195 3.89 -29.67 -10.63
C ARG A 195 2.70 -29.16 -9.83
N ALA A 196 1.47 -29.57 -10.18
CA ALA A 196 0.27 -29.21 -9.45
C ALA A 196 0.25 -29.77 -8.01
N ALA A 197 0.90 -30.89 -7.74
CA ALA A 197 1.06 -31.41 -6.40
C ALA A 197 2.07 -30.59 -5.58
N GLU A 198 3.14 -30.09 -6.18
CA GLU A 198 4.19 -29.32 -5.53
C GLU A 198 3.80 -27.89 -5.18
N VAL A 199 2.96 -27.21 -6.00
CA VAL A 199 2.64 -25.78 -5.83
C VAL A 199 1.74 -25.48 -4.64
N VAL A 200 1.15 -26.48 -4.00
CA VAL A 200 0.24 -26.30 -2.84
C VAL A 200 0.50 -27.33 -1.77
N GLU A 201 0.74 -26.84 -0.58
CA GLU A 201 0.77 -27.62 0.65
C GLU A 201 -0.55 -27.39 1.41
N VAL A 202 -1.22 -28.47 1.81
CA VAL A 202 -2.47 -28.44 2.59
C VAL A 202 -2.27 -29.29 3.82
N GLU A 203 -2.32 -28.64 4.96
CA GLU A 203 -2.25 -29.27 6.29
C GLU A 203 -3.54 -28.97 7.04
N GLU A 204 -4.07 -29.95 7.72
CA GLU A 204 -5.32 -29.81 8.47
C GLU A 204 -5.28 -30.51 9.83
N SER A 205 -6.01 -29.93 10.76
CA SER A 205 -6.35 -30.53 12.05
C SER A 205 -7.78 -30.08 12.37
N GLY A 206 -8.43 -30.73 13.32
CA GLY A 206 -9.82 -30.37 13.65
C GLY A 206 -10.06 -28.92 14.09
N SER A 207 -9.00 -28.17 14.45
CA SER A 207 -9.09 -26.77 14.89
C SER A 207 -8.33 -25.79 14.00
N TRP A 208 -7.67 -26.27 12.94
CA TRP A 208 -6.98 -25.38 12.00
C TRP A 208 -6.87 -25.99 10.60
N LEU A 209 -6.84 -25.11 9.60
CA LEU A 209 -6.57 -25.44 8.21
C LEU A 209 -5.51 -24.46 7.69
N ARG A 210 -4.39 -25.03 7.20
CA ARG A 210 -3.31 -24.27 6.59
C ARG A 210 -3.18 -24.65 5.13
N ILE A 211 -3.18 -23.64 4.27
CA ILE A 211 -3.00 -23.80 2.82
C ILE A 211 -1.91 -22.83 2.39
N LYS A 212 -0.82 -23.35 1.82
CA LYS A 212 0.28 -22.56 1.30
C LYS A 212 0.50 -22.87 -0.17
N GLY A 213 0.22 -21.89 -1.04
CA GLY A 213 0.52 -21.94 -2.46
C GLY A 213 1.86 -21.27 -2.75
N ARG A 214 2.81 -22.01 -3.30
CA ARG A 214 4.10 -21.51 -3.77
C ARG A 214 4.15 -21.60 -5.27
N THR A 215 4.02 -20.47 -5.95
CA THR A 215 3.87 -20.43 -7.39
C THR A 215 5.11 -19.89 -8.08
N GLY A 216 5.46 -20.49 -9.21
CA GLY A 216 6.47 -19.96 -10.12
C GLY A 216 5.97 -18.76 -10.95
N PRO A 217 6.81 -18.24 -11.84
CA PRO A 217 6.42 -17.17 -12.75
C PRO A 217 5.21 -17.56 -13.61
N ASN A 218 4.18 -16.72 -13.61
CA ASN A 218 2.91 -16.91 -14.34
C ASN A 218 2.07 -18.12 -13.90
N GLU A 219 2.47 -18.85 -12.86
CA GLU A 219 1.63 -19.84 -12.19
C GLU A 219 0.70 -19.16 -11.19
N ALA A 220 -0.42 -19.79 -10.84
CA ALA A 220 -1.35 -19.26 -9.86
C ALA A 220 -2.08 -20.39 -9.12
N VAL A 221 -2.35 -20.15 -7.83
CA VAL A 221 -3.20 -21.01 -7.00
C VAL A 221 -4.38 -20.19 -6.49
N HIS A 222 -5.57 -20.50 -6.97
CA HIS A 222 -6.81 -19.92 -6.48
C HIS A 222 -7.41 -20.84 -5.41
N ILE A 223 -7.67 -20.25 -4.25
CA ILE A 223 -8.22 -20.94 -3.08
C ILE A 223 -9.67 -20.48 -2.92
N LYS A 224 -10.63 -21.38 -3.02
CA LYS A 224 -12.01 -21.14 -2.63
C LYS A 224 -12.36 -22.06 -1.49
N LEU A 225 -12.69 -21.48 -0.33
CA LEU A 225 -12.98 -22.20 0.90
C LEU A 225 -14.35 -21.77 1.42
N SER A 226 -15.31 -22.68 1.39
CA SER A 226 -16.60 -22.51 2.08
C SER A 226 -16.50 -23.15 3.46
N VAL A 227 -16.93 -22.44 4.50
CA VAL A 227 -16.82 -22.88 5.91
C VAL A 227 -18.15 -22.67 6.66
N PRO A 228 -18.45 -23.43 7.72
CA PRO A 228 -19.64 -23.19 8.56
C PRO A 228 -19.71 -21.72 9.02
N GLU A 229 -20.80 -21.03 8.75
CA GLU A 229 -20.94 -19.59 9.03
C GLU A 229 -21.02 -19.24 10.53
N ASP A 230 -21.37 -20.21 11.37
CA ASP A 230 -21.69 -20.07 12.80
C ASP A 230 -20.53 -20.42 13.75
N ARG A 231 -19.29 -20.42 13.24
CA ARG A 231 -18.08 -20.69 14.00
C ARG A 231 -17.26 -19.44 14.23
N LEU A 232 -16.39 -19.47 15.25
CA LEU A 232 -15.41 -18.44 15.50
C LEU A 232 -14.14 -18.72 14.69
N TYR A 233 -13.75 -17.77 13.86
CA TYR A 233 -12.56 -17.88 12.98
C TYR A 233 -11.46 -16.90 13.37
N ASP A 234 -10.23 -17.42 13.49
CA ASP A 234 -8.99 -16.65 13.50
C ASP A 234 -8.38 -16.70 12.09
N LEU A 235 -8.45 -15.60 11.37
CA LEU A 235 -8.09 -15.49 9.97
C LEU A 235 -6.66 -14.97 9.80
N ALA A 236 -5.82 -15.72 9.09
CA ALA A 236 -4.52 -15.29 8.59
C ALA A 236 -4.49 -15.52 7.07
N VAL A 237 -5.01 -14.54 6.30
CA VAL A 237 -5.19 -14.67 4.85
C VAL A 237 -4.25 -13.75 4.11
N SER A 238 -3.43 -14.30 3.21
CA SER A 238 -2.43 -13.49 2.49
C SER A 238 -2.21 -13.92 1.05
N THR A 239 -2.01 -12.94 0.17
CA THR A 239 -1.54 -13.17 -1.21
C THR A 239 -0.68 -11.99 -1.68
N SER A 240 0.25 -12.20 -2.60
CA SER A 240 0.98 -11.07 -3.18
C SER A 240 0.20 -10.41 -4.32
N ASN A 241 -0.33 -11.21 -5.26
CA ASN A 241 -0.92 -10.69 -6.50
C ASN A 241 -2.38 -11.12 -6.74
N GLY A 242 -3.13 -11.37 -5.69
CA GLY A 242 -4.52 -11.84 -5.84
C GLY A 242 -5.54 -10.99 -5.11
N ARG A 243 -6.79 -11.11 -5.55
CA ARG A 243 -7.93 -10.60 -4.80
C ARG A 243 -8.19 -11.51 -3.61
N ILE A 244 -8.53 -10.90 -2.47
CA ILE A 244 -9.04 -11.62 -1.30
C ILE A 244 -10.49 -11.21 -1.09
N THR A 245 -11.35 -12.21 -0.93
CA THR A 245 -12.76 -12.01 -0.56
C THR A 245 -13.05 -12.83 0.69
N VAL A 246 -13.60 -12.19 1.72
CA VAL A 246 -14.10 -12.86 2.92
C VAL A 246 -15.55 -12.44 3.13
N ALA A 247 -16.43 -13.41 3.21
CA ALA A 247 -17.86 -13.12 3.27
C ALA A 247 -18.63 -14.06 4.21
N SER A 248 -19.75 -13.56 4.74
CA SER A 248 -20.78 -14.34 5.44
C SER A 248 -20.28 -15.10 6.68
N LEU A 249 -19.39 -14.49 7.47
CA LEU A 249 -18.91 -15.07 8.72
C LEU A 249 -19.56 -14.37 9.91
N LYS A 250 -20.18 -15.15 10.80
CA LYS A 250 -20.90 -14.64 11.97
C LYS A 250 -20.03 -14.28 13.17
N ASP A 251 -18.80 -14.80 13.23
CA ASP A 251 -17.81 -14.42 14.23
C ASP A 251 -16.39 -14.65 13.70
N ALA A 252 -15.68 -13.57 13.42
CA ALA A 252 -14.34 -13.64 12.86
C ALA A 252 -13.42 -12.56 13.44
N MET A 253 -12.14 -12.90 13.55
CA MET A 253 -11.04 -12.00 13.87
C MET A 253 -9.82 -12.34 13.03
N GLY A 254 -8.83 -11.43 12.93
CA GLY A 254 -7.57 -11.74 12.29
C GLY A 254 -7.09 -10.71 11.29
N SER A 255 -6.30 -11.17 10.32
CA SER A 255 -5.64 -10.31 9.34
C SER A 255 -5.80 -10.79 7.90
N ILE A 256 -5.97 -9.84 6.99
CA ILE A 256 -6.11 -10.03 5.55
C ILE A 256 -5.08 -9.14 4.85
N ILE A 257 -4.14 -9.74 4.11
CA ILE A 257 -3.01 -8.99 3.53
C ILE A 257 -2.85 -9.34 2.05
N THR A 258 -2.76 -8.33 1.21
CA THR A 258 -2.33 -8.49 -0.19
C THR A 258 -1.41 -7.34 -0.60
N SER A 259 -0.58 -7.52 -1.61
CA SER A 259 0.22 -6.39 -2.14
C SER A 259 -0.51 -5.67 -3.26
N ASN A 260 -1.01 -6.40 -4.25
CA ASN A 260 -1.56 -5.81 -5.48
C ASN A 260 -3.06 -6.06 -5.68
N GLY A 261 -3.68 -6.88 -4.84
CA GLY A 261 -5.07 -7.26 -4.99
C GLY A 261 -6.05 -6.34 -4.27
N ARG A 262 -7.31 -6.40 -4.70
CA ARG A 262 -8.43 -5.84 -3.94
C ARG A 262 -8.75 -6.75 -2.76
N VAL A 263 -9.07 -6.16 -1.61
CA VAL A 263 -9.67 -6.84 -0.47
C VAL A 263 -11.15 -6.49 -0.40
N THR A 264 -12.00 -7.51 -0.35
CA THR A 264 -13.44 -7.35 -0.21
C THR A 264 -13.92 -8.13 1.01
N ILE A 265 -14.61 -7.46 1.92
CA ILE A 265 -15.15 -8.04 3.16
C ILE A 265 -16.63 -7.75 3.16
N LYS A 266 -17.49 -8.79 3.29
CA LYS A 266 -18.94 -8.65 3.24
C LYS A 266 -19.61 -9.46 4.32
N ASP A 267 -20.73 -8.93 4.85
CA ASP A 267 -21.61 -9.64 5.78
C ASP A 267 -20.82 -10.30 6.92
N LEU A 268 -19.89 -9.55 7.55
CA LEU A 268 -18.98 -10.07 8.55
C LEU A 268 -19.23 -9.46 9.91
N LYS A 269 -19.32 -10.34 10.93
CA LYS A 269 -19.37 -9.95 12.34
C LYS A 269 -18.13 -10.48 13.05
N GLY A 270 -17.75 -9.83 14.15
CA GLY A 270 -16.63 -10.29 14.95
C GLY A 270 -16.05 -9.23 15.88
N THR A 271 -14.81 -9.48 16.33
CA THR A 271 -14.16 -8.58 17.29
C THR A 271 -13.16 -7.64 16.61
N ARG A 272 -12.08 -8.16 16.08
CA ARG A 272 -10.99 -7.37 15.49
C ARG A 272 -10.61 -7.90 14.13
N LEU A 273 -10.61 -7.02 13.12
CA LEU A 273 -10.15 -7.34 11.79
C LEU A 273 -9.20 -6.27 11.24
N SER A 274 -8.10 -6.72 10.65
CA SER A 274 -7.15 -5.87 9.95
C SER A 274 -7.08 -6.24 8.48
N ALA A 275 -7.23 -5.27 7.57
CA ALA A 275 -7.04 -5.48 6.14
C ALA A 275 -5.99 -4.53 5.57
N ARG A 276 -5.01 -5.08 4.87
CA ARG A 276 -3.91 -4.31 4.29
C ARG A 276 -3.65 -4.69 2.83
N THR A 277 -3.47 -3.66 2.01
CA THR A 277 -2.96 -3.84 0.64
C THR A 277 -2.00 -2.68 0.30
N SER A 278 -1.16 -2.82 -0.71
CA SER A 278 -0.34 -1.68 -1.17
C SER A 278 -1.05 -0.92 -2.30
N ASN A 279 -1.55 -1.65 -3.30
CA ASN A 279 -2.09 -1.03 -4.52
C ASN A 279 -3.58 -1.26 -4.75
N GLY A 280 -4.17 -2.20 -4.06
CA GLY A 280 -5.58 -2.55 -4.22
C GLY A 280 -6.53 -1.66 -3.43
N ALA A 281 -7.79 -1.67 -3.79
CA ALA A 281 -8.86 -1.09 -2.98
C ALA A 281 -9.25 -2.04 -1.83
N ILE A 282 -9.73 -1.46 -0.73
CA ILE A 282 -10.33 -2.20 0.38
C ILE A 282 -11.81 -1.81 0.45
N GLU A 283 -12.68 -2.78 0.34
CA GLU A 283 -14.13 -2.60 0.36
C GLU A 283 -14.74 -3.46 1.45
N CYS A 284 -15.37 -2.83 2.42
CA CYS A 284 -16.12 -3.47 3.50
C CYS A 284 -17.60 -3.11 3.36
N ASP A 285 -18.47 -4.12 3.36
CA ASP A 285 -19.91 -3.95 3.20
C ASP A 285 -20.65 -4.79 4.25
N ASN A 286 -21.62 -4.19 4.94
CA ASN A 286 -22.43 -4.82 5.98
C ASN A 286 -21.60 -5.49 7.08
N ILE A 287 -20.63 -4.76 7.62
CA ILE A 287 -19.78 -5.26 8.72
C ILE A 287 -20.35 -4.90 10.09
N ASN A 288 -20.01 -5.70 11.10
CA ASN A 288 -20.32 -5.44 12.51
C ASN A 288 -19.15 -5.92 13.39
N LEU A 289 -18.25 -4.98 13.72
CA LEU A 289 -16.97 -5.27 14.39
C LEU A 289 -16.75 -4.35 15.60
N GLN A 290 -15.96 -4.79 16.57
CA GLN A 290 -15.48 -3.91 17.63
C GLN A 290 -14.34 -3.03 17.09
N GLU A 291 -13.37 -3.62 16.39
CA GLU A 291 -12.23 -2.91 15.84
C GLU A 291 -11.98 -3.30 14.39
N LEU A 292 -11.86 -2.30 13.53
CA LEU A 292 -11.54 -2.46 12.11
C LEU A 292 -10.39 -1.54 11.71
N ILE A 293 -9.31 -2.14 11.19
CA ILE A 293 -8.11 -1.42 10.73
C ILE A 293 -7.92 -1.65 9.23
N LEU A 294 -7.98 -0.58 8.44
CA LEU A 294 -7.91 -0.61 6.98
C LEU A 294 -6.73 0.23 6.49
N ASN A 295 -5.76 -0.41 5.83
CA ASN A 295 -4.56 0.27 5.35
C ASN A 295 -4.28 -0.05 3.88
N THR A 296 -4.11 1.00 3.07
CA THR A 296 -3.60 0.86 1.69
C THR A 296 -2.66 2.02 1.37
N SER A 297 -1.78 1.87 0.39
CA SER A 297 -0.96 3.00 -0.06
C SER A 297 -1.64 3.76 -1.20
N ASN A 298 -2.16 3.05 -2.21
CA ASN A 298 -2.67 3.67 -3.43
C ASN A 298 -4.17 3.44 -3.69
N GLY A 299 -4.79 2.51 -2.97
CA GLY A 299 -6.18 2.13 -3.20
C GLY A 299 -7.19 3.03 -2.48
N ARG A 300 -8.44 2.98 -2.96
CA ARG A 300 -9.58 3.52 -2.24
C ARG A 300 -9.93 2.62 -1.06
N ILE A 301 -10.35 3.23 0.04
CA ILE A 301 -10.98 2.53 1.16
C ILE A 301 -12.47 2.90 1.19
N ARG A 302 -13.34 1.90 1.19
CA ARG A 302 -14.78 2.08 1.42
C ARG A 302 -15.22 1.16 2.55
N SER A 303 -15.90 1.73 3.53
CA SER A 303 -16.46 0.98 4.67
C SER A 303 -17.90 1.36 4.90
N ASP A 304 -18.79 0.37 4.85
CA ASP A 304 -20.20 0.46 5.18
C ASP A 304 -20.52 -0.54 6.29
N GLY A 305 -21.10 -0.09 7.40
CA GLY A 305 -21.46 -0.93 8.52
C GLY A 305 -21.07 -0.34 9.87
N PHE A 306 -21.14 -1.16 10.90
CA PHE A 306 -20.78 -0.80 12.26
C PHE A 306 -19.35 -1.22 12.58
N ALA A 307 -18.54 -0.29 13.06
CA ALA A 307 -17.31 -0.57 13.78
C ALA A 307 -17.24 0.36 14.99
N GLN A 308 -17.02 -0.18 16.19
CA GLN A 308 -16.84 0.63 17.39
C GLN A 308 -15.61 1.51 17.25
N HIS A 309 -14.52 0.95 16.72
CA HIS A 309 -13.29 1.66 16.37
C HIS A 309 -12.91 1.34 14.91
N LEU A 310 -13.00 2.34 14.05
CA LEU A 310 -12.53 2.27 12.66
C LEU A 310 -11.29 3.14 12.49
N GLU A 311 -10.20 2.51 12.08
CA GLU A 311 -9.02 3.20 11.59
C GLU A 311 -8.87 2.95 10.09
N ALA A 312 -8.82 4.00 9.27
CA ALA A 312 -8.61 3.88 7.83
C ALA A 312 -7.51 4.82 7.35
N ARG A 313 -6.46 4.26 6.74
CA ARG A 313 -5.31 5.02 6.24
C ARG A 313 -4.97 4.68 4.80
N THR A 314 -4.75 5.73 4.01
CA THR A 314 -4.22 5.60 2.65
C THR A 314 -3.29 6.77 2.33
N SER A 315 -2.37 6.62 1.38
CA SER A 315 -1.55 7.76 0.93
C SER A 315 -2.20 8.46 -0.26
N ASN A 316 -2.63 7.72 -1.28
CA ASN A 316 -3.10 8.29 -2.54
C ASN A 316 -4.58 8.04 -2.85
N GLY A 317 -5.23 7.16 -2.11
CA GLY A 317 -6.63 6.81 -2.33
C GLY A 317 -7.61 7.68 -1.54
N SER A 318 -8.86 7.68 -1.95
CA SER A 318 -9.96 8.28 -1.19
C SER A 318 -10.46 7.34 -0.09
N ILE A 319 -10.99 7.93 0.98
CA ILE A 319 -11.65 7.20 2.05
C ILE A 319 -13.13 7.57 2.03
N GLU A 320 -14.00 6.57 1.97
CA GLU A 320 -15.47 6.74 2.06
C GLU A 320 -16.00 5.84 3.18
N VAL A 321 -16.68 6.44 4.15
CA VAL A 321 -17.23 5.73 5.30
C VAL A 321 -18.70 6.04 5.47
N THR A 322 -19.49 5.00 5.61
CA THR A 322 -20.92 5.09 5.96
C THR A 322 -21.14 4.28 7.24
N PRO A 323 -20.94 4.89 8.43
CA PRO A 323 -21.13 4.17 9.68
C PRO A 323 -22.61 3.86 9.91
N ARG A 324 -22.89 2.67 10.40
CA ARG A 324 -24.25 2.26 10.82
C ARG A 324 -24.34 2.21 12.34
N LEU A 325 -25.55 2.27 12.87
CA LEU A 325 -25.78 2.08 14.29
C LEU A 325 -25.52 0.62 14.68
N GLY A 326 -24.77 0.42 15.76
CA GLY A 326 -24.61 -0.90 16.36
C GLY A 326 -25.83 -1.34 17.17
N SER A 327 -25.84 -2.60 17.56
CA SER A 327 -26.90 -3.15 18.45
C SER A 327 -26.81 -2.62 19.88
N ALA A 328 -25.63 -2.16 20.31
CA ALA A 328 -25.42 -1.48 21.58
C ALA A 328 -25.33 0.04 21.36
N LEU A 329 -25.98 0.81 22.23
CA LEU A 329 -25.86 2.26 22.24
C LEU A 329 -24.47 2.63 22.78
N GLN A 330 -23.52 2.86 21.90
CA GLN A 330 -22.11 3.11 22.23
C GLN A 330 -21.55 4.21 21.35
N GLU A 331 -20.48 4.82 21.84
CA GLU A 331 -19.69 5.73 21.04
C GLU A 331 -18.87 4.98 19.98
N GLN A 332 -19.00 5.41 18.74
CA GLN A 332 -18.14 4.98 17.64
C GLN A 332 -17.00 5.96 17.46
N SER A 333 -15.79 5.45 17.14
CA SER A 333 -14.63 6.26 16.83
C SER A 333 -14.16 5.99 15.41
N LEU A 334 -14.11 7.03 14.59
CA LEU A 334 -13.59 7.00 13.22
C LEU A 334 -12.29 7.80 13.15
N ASP A 335 -11.17 7.15 12.83
CA ASP A 335 -9.86 7.76 12.63
C ASP A 335 -9.41 7.58 11.18
N LEU A 336 -9.54 8.64 10.37
CA LEU A 336 -9.44 8.60 8.92
C LEU A 336 -8.30 9.48 8.42
N HIS A 337 -7.33 8.89 7.72
CA HIS A 337 -6.15 9.60 7.23
C HIS A 337 -5.88 9.33 5.75
N THR A 338 -5.73 10.39 4.97
CA THR A 338 -5.19 10.31 3.61
C THR A 338 -4.18 11.42 3.36
N ALA A 339 -3.23 11.22 2.45
CA ALA A 339 -2.32 12.31 2.10
C ALA A 339 -2.83 13.11 0.88
N ASN A 340 -3.19 12.43 -0.21
CA ASN A 340 -3.39 13.11 -1.50
C ASN A 340 -4.82 13.09 -2.04
N SER A 341 -5.78 12.59 -1.28
CA SER A 341 -7.16 12.45 -1.76
C SER A 341 -8.19 12.87 -0.73
N GLY A 342 -9.46 12.81 -1.10
CA GLY A 342 -10.57 13.25 -0.23
C GLY A 342 -11.04 12.18 0.75
N ILE A 343 -11.65 12.65 1.84
CA ILE A 343 -12.37 11.83 2.82
C ILE A 343 -13.84 12.21 2.74
N ARG A 344 -14.72 11.22 2.58
CA ARG A 344 -16.17 11.41 2.63
C ARG A 344 -16.79 10.54 3.72
N ILE A 345 -17.61 11.13 4.54
CA ILE A 345 -18.31 10.46 5.64
C ILE A 345 -19.80 10.73 5.50
N ASN A 346 -20.59 9.67 5.36
CA ASN A 346 -22.04 9.75 5.23
C ASN A 346 -22.68 9.30 6.56
N LEU A 347 -22.99 10.25 7.45
CA LEU A 347 -23.53 9.96 8.77
C LEU A 347 -25.05 9.73 8.70
N PRO A 348 -25.58 8.60 9.21
CA PRO A 348 -27.02 8.45 9.38
C PRO A 348 -27.56 9.56 10.31
N PRO A 349 -28.86 9.96 10.16
CA PRO A 349 -29.43 11.12 10.87
C PRO A 349 -29.19 11.12 12.39
N VAL A 350 -29.23 9.95 13.02
CA VAL A 350 -29.01 9.81 14.48
C VAL A 350 -27.58 10.18 14.85
N LEU A 351 -26.59 9.66 14.14
CA LEU A 351 -25.16 9.96 14.38
C LEU A 351 -24.80 11.38 13.93
N ALA A 352 -25.43 11.90 12.88
CA ALA A 352 -25.26 13.28 12.46
C ALA A 352 -25.72 14.29 13.53
N GLY A 353 -26.76 13.95 14.31
CA GLY A 353 -27.24 14.75 15.45
C GLY A 353 -26.38 14.62 16.73
N ALA A 354 -25.49 13.64 16.80
CA ALA A 354 -24.68 13.30 17.96
C ALA A 354 -23.22 13.00 17.57
N CYS A 355 -22.56 13.96 16.93
CA CYS A 355 -21.16 13.80 16.48
C CYS A 355 -20.21 14.81 17.09
N TRP A 356 -18.99 14.38 17.35
CA TRP A 356 -17.84 15.21 17.66
C TRP A 356 -16.84 15.13 16.48
N LEU A 357 -16.31 16.28 16.06
CA LEU A 357 -15.50 16.43 14.87
C LEU A 357 -14.14 17.03 15.20
N ASP A 358 -13.05 16.44 14.72
CA ASP A 358 -11.71 17.04 14.62
C ASP A 358 -11.18 16.82 13.20
N LEU A 359 -11.32 17.82 12.38
CA LEU A 359 -11.05 17.77 10.94
C LEU A 359 -9.90 18.69 10.60
N SER A 360 -8.94 18.21 9.79
CA SER A 360 -7.87 19.05 9.27
C SER A 360 -7.50 18.69 7.84
N THR A 361 -7.26 19.73 7.03
CA THR A 361 -6.69 19.58 5.69
C THR A 361 -5.64 20.65 5.43
N GLY A 362 -4.56 20.30 4.72
CA GLY A 362 -3.55 21.26 4.27
C GLY A 362 -4.07 22.07 3.08
N PHE A 363 -4.28 21.42 1.95
CA PHE A 363 -4.75 22.05 0.72
C PHE A 363 -6.04 21.40 0.21
N GLY A 364 -7.15 21.68 0.86
CA GLY A 364 -8.42 21.07 0.48
C GLY A 364 -9.65 21.87 0.90
N SER A 365 -10.80 21.52 0.32
CA SER A 365 -12.09 22.04 0.79
C SER A 365 -12.56 21.27 2.00
N MET A 366 -13.29 21.96 2.88
CA MET A 366 -13.95 21.34 4.02
C MET A 366 -15.44 21.66 3.92
N ASN A 367 -16.25 20.61 3.71
CA ASN A 367 -17.70 20.74 3.57
C ASN A 367 -18.40 19.91 4.65
N ILE A 368 -19.10 20.56 5.53
CA ILE A 368 -19.83 19.90 6.62
C ILE A 368 -21.31 20.22 6.47
N ASN A 369 -22.06 19.23 6.02
CA ASN A 369 -23.49 19.33 5.73
C ASN A 369 -24.31 18.71 6.86
N ILE A 370 -24.05 19.18 8.09
CA ILE A 370 -24.73 18.78 9.33
C ILE A 370 -25.21 20.03 10.04
N ASP A 371 -26.41 19.95 10.61
CA ASP A 371 -27.03 21.04 11.36
C ASP A 371 -26.50 21.11 12.81
N ASP A 372 -26.66 22.27 13.44
CA ASP A 372 -26.48 22.50 14.90
C ASP A 372 -25.06 22.22 15.45
N ILE A 373 -24.03 22.52 14.69
CA ILE A 373 -22.65 22.37 15.15
C ILE A 373 -22.20 23.56 16.02
N LEU A 374 -21.70 23.25 17.20
CA LEU A 374 -20.99 24.17 18.09
C LEU A 374 -19.49 24.08 17.77
N TYR A 375 -18.95 25.11 17.13
CA TYR A 375 -17.54 25.17 16.78
C TYR A 375 -16.71 25.63 17.96
N HIS A 376 -15.69 24.83 18.35
CA HIS A 376 -14.68 25.17 19.34
C HIS A 376 -13.44 25.79 18.67
N ILE A 377 -13.06 25.24 17.50
CA ILE A 377 -11.98 25.73 16.63
C ILE A 377 -12.51 25.80 15.21
N LYS A 378 -12.30 26.94 14.55
CA LYS A 378 -12.56 27.12 13.12
C LYS A 378 -11.49 28.03 12.55
N GLU A 379 -10.44 27.41 12.04
CA GLU A 379 -9.27 28.07 11.48
C GLU A 379 -9.27 27.85 9.98
N ASP A 380 -9.05 28.90 9.23
CA ASP A 380 -8.88 28.89 7.78
C ASP A 380 -7.72 29.84 7.46
N TYR A 381 -6.51 29.29 7.51
CA TYR A 381 -5.28 29.99 7.16
C TYR A 381 -4.89 29.65 5.73
N PHE A 382 -4.01 30.43 5.14
CA PHE A 382 -3.50 30.21 3.79
C PHE A 382 -3.00 28.78 3.63
N GLY A 383 -3.81 27.95 2.96
CA GLY A 383 -3.52 26.53 2.67
C GLY A 383 -3.87 25.51 3.76
N SER A 384 -4.23 25.91 4.97
CA SER A 384 -4.56 24.97 6.05
C SER A 384 -5.90 25.28 6.70
N LYS A 385 -6.76 24.27 6.81
CA LYS A 385 -8.06 24.37 7.48
C LYS A 385 -8.16 23.39 8.62
N ARG A 386 -8.64 23.87 9.76
CA ARG A 386 -8.92 23.05 10.93
C ARG A 386 -10.27 23.38 11.52
N ILE A 387 -11.07 22.36 11.75
CA ILE A 387 -12.37 22.48 12.42
C ILE A 387 -12.42 21.48 13.55
N GLN A 388 -12.73 21.98 14.74
CA GLN A 388 -13.08 21.17 15.89
C GLN A 388 -14.43 21.65 16.42
N GLY A 389 -15.34 20.73 16.65
CA GLY A 389 -16.69 21.06 17.14
C GLY A 389 -17.52 19.82 17.41
N GLU A 390 -18.69 20.06 17.98
CA GLU A 390 -19.64 19.01 18.28
C GLU A 390 -21.07 19.46 18.00
N THR A 391 -21.96 18.52 17.71
CA THR A 391 -23.39 18.82 17.64
C THR A 391 -23.98 18.90 19.04
N LYS A 392 -25.04 19.67 19.20
CA LYS A 392 -25.72 19.87 20.51
C LYS A 392 -26.16 18.56 21.18
N GLY A 393 -26.42 17.52 20.37
CA GLY A 393 -26.83 16.21 20.88
C GLY A 393 -25.69 15.34 21.38
N TYR A 394 -24.42 15.65 21.09
CA TYR A 394 -23.28 14.76 21.36
C TYR A 394 -23.15 14.41 22.87
N GLY A 395 -23.29 15.39 23.76
CA GLY A 395 -23.14 15.18 25.20
C GLY A 395 -24.26 14.40 25.88
N VAL A 396 -25.42 14.25 25.22
CA VAL A 396 -26.63 13.65 25.81
C VAL A 396 -27.11 12.39 25.07
N ALA A 397 -26.64 12.12 23.88
CA ALA A 397 -27.07 10.97 23.10
C ALA A 397 -26.38 9.69 23.56
N ASP A 398 -27.15 8.60 23.62
CA ASP A 398 -26.63 7.26 23.92
C ASP A 398 -25.78 6.71 22.74
N ALA A 399 -26.27 6.92 21.51
CA ALA A 399 -25.53 6.57 20.30
C ALA A 399 -24.87 7.82 19.72
N ARG A 400 -23.54 7.82 19.68
CA ARG A 400 -22.76 8.98 19.24
C ARG A 400 -21.51 8.55 18.46
N VAL A 401 -20.97 9.49 17.69
CA VAL A 401 -19.77 9.23 16.89
C VAL A 401 -18.73 10.32 17.07
N ARG A 402 -17.49 9.90 17.28
CA ARG A 402 -16.31 10.75 17.26
C ARG A 402 -15.59 10.58 15.94
N VAL A 403 -15.39 11.65 15.20
CA VAL A 403 -14.75 11.66 13.89
C VAL A 403 -13.46 12.46 13.97
N VAL A 404 -12.33 11.80 13.69
CA VAL A 404 -11.04 12.43 13.42
C VAL A 404 -10.71 12.19 11.95
N ALA A 405 -10.67 13.24 11.14
CA ALA A 405 -10.35 13.11 9.72
C ALA A 405 -9.27 14.08 9.29
N ARG A 406 -8.20 13.56 8.67
CA ARG A 406 -7.04 14.32 8.25
C ARG A 406 -6.66 14.02 6.82
N SER A 407 -6.50 15.10 6.03
CA SER A 407 -5.97 15.03 4.67
C SER A 407 -4.87 16.08 4.48
N ALA A 408 -3.79 15.76 3.77
CA ALA A 408 -2.83 16.81 3.44
C ALA A 408 -3.29 17.64 2.24
N ASN A 409 -3.68 16.98 1.13
CA ASN A 409 -4.00 17.69 -0.12
C ASN A 409 -5.45 17.50 -0.61
N GLY A 410 -6.27 16.75 0.10
CA GLY A 410 -7.64 16.45 -0.31
C GLY A 410 -8.71 17.11 0.53
N GLY A 411 -9.92 17.22 -0.03
CA GLY A 411 -11.07 17.76 0.69
C GLY A 411 -11.66 16.76 1.70
N ILE A 412 -12.29 17.28 2.74
CA ILE A 412 -13.06 16.49 3.71
C ILE A 412 -14.54 16.90 3.58
N THR A 413 -15.40 15.93 3.36
CA THR A 413 -16.84 16.13 3.26
C THR A 413 -17.54 15.24 4.27
N ILE A 414 -18.43 15.85 5.06
CA ILE A 414 -19.32 15.13 5.96
C ILE A 414 -20.74 15.45 5.54
N ASP A 415 -21.45 14.42 5.12
CA ASP A 415 -22.83 14.50 4.67
C ASP A 415 -23.77 13.78 5.65
N LYS A 416 -24.98 14.27 5.78
CA LYS A 416 -26.08 13.54 6.40
C LYS A 416 -26.64 12.57 5.37
N ALA A 417 -26.58 11.27 5.64
CA ALA A 417 -27.12 10.25 4.77
C ALA A 417 -28.63 10.48 4.55
N GLN A 418 -29.06 10.41 3.31
CA GLN A 418 -30.49 10.39 3.00
C GLN A 418 -31.04 9.05 3.49
N GLY A 419 -32.04 9.09 4.38
CA GLY A 419 -32.66 7.92 4.97
C GLY A 419 -33.48 7.09 3.96
#